data_24cdefbef823f2e2ea707691472df833
#
_entry.id   24cdefbef823f2e2ea707691472df833
#
_cell.length_a   1.000
_cell.length_b   1.000
_cell.length_c   1.000
_cell.angle_alpha   90.00
_cell.angle_beta   90.00
_cell.angle_gamma   90.00
#
_symmetry.space_group_name_H-M   'P 1'
#
loop_
_entity.id
_entity.type
_entity.pdbx_description
1 polymer ?
#
loop_
_entity_poly.entity_id
_entity_poly.type
_entity_poly.pdbx_seq_one_letter_code
_entity_poly.pdbx_strand_id
1 'polypeptide(L)'
;MTTPSDRVLEVRGLKVSFGKAQILDGIDLHVDRGECLAVVGPNGAGKTTLLRALSRLNDSTATSIDFDGKPLPSSAYAAVMAGLVHCPERRRLFPGLTIRDNLELGARRLRKGPDTRAEDLQRVFTLFPKLEERASQSAGTLSGGEQQQCAIGRSLMGRPTLLLLDEPTLGLSVGVKEAIVASIQVIKDAGTTMLLVEQDVNFAFRCADRVIVLEHGQVAREGPTAQIAADPYVKQAYLGVA
;
A
#
# COMPACT_ATOMS: atom_id res chain seq x y z
N MET A 1 -21.62 11.15 3.26
CA MET A 1 -21.90 9.95 2.45
C MET A 1 -21.32 10.23 1.07
N THR A 2 -20.16 9.66 0.76
CA THR A 2 -19.53 9.74 -0.57
C THR A 2 -20.41 9.00 -1.58
N THR A 3 -20.59 9.59 -2.75
CA THR A 3 -21.37 8.97 -3.84
C THR A 3 -20.58 7.78 -4.40
N PRO A 4 -21.23 6.72 -4.92
CA PRO A 4 -20.55 5.57 -5.53
C PRO A 4 -19.56 5.93 -6.66
N SER A 5 -19.66 7.15 -7.20
CA SER A 5 -18.78 7.66 -8.28
C SER A 5 -17.37 8.03 -7.82
N ASP A 6 -17.09 8.07 -6.49
CA ASP A 6 -15.79 8.50 -5.95
C ASP A 6 -14.88 7.32 -5.55
N ARG A 7 -15.38 6.09 -5.67
CA ARG A 7 -14.61 4.89 -5.31
C ARG A 7 -13.57 4.55 -6.37
N VAL A 8 -12.33 4.38 -5.92
CA VAL A 8 -11.22 3.88 -6.75
C VAL A 8 -11.17 2.36 -6.73
N LEU A 9 -11.48 1.74 -5.59
CA LEU A 9 -11.56 0.29 -5.44
C LEU A 9 -12.85 -0.08 -4.71
N GLU A 10 -13.57 -1.07 -5.23
CA GLU A 10 -14.68 -1.71 -4.54
C GLU A 10 -14.53 -3.23 -4.63
N VAL A 11 -14.56 -3.90 -3.48
CA VAL A 11 -14.40 -5.35 -3.33
C VAL A 11 -15.60 -5.91 -2.61
N ARG A 12 -16.20 -6.98 -3.15
CA ARG A 12 -17.34 -7.66 -2.55
C ARG A 12 -17.12 -9.16 -2.50
N GLY A 13 -17.23 -9.73 -1.31
CA GLY A 13 -17.21 -11.16 -1.07
C GLY A 13 -15.88 -11.82 -1.46
N LEU A 14 -14.72 -11.14 -1.26
CA LEU A 14 -13.42 -11.69 -1.62
C LEU A 14 -13.07 -12.86 -0.71
N LYS A 15 -12.71 -13.99 -1.33
CA LYS A 15 -12.24 -15.21 -0.66
C LYS A 15 -10.92 -15.66 -1.25
N VAL A 16 -10.02 -16.12 -0.38
CA VAL A 16 -8.73 -16.71 -0.75
C VAL A 16 -8.49 -17.95 0.07
N SER A 17 -8.12 -19.05 -0.59
CA SER A 17 -7.76 -20.31 0.06
C SER A 17 -6.44 -20.85 -0.47
N PHE A 18 -5.66 -21.49 0.38
CA PHE A 18 -4.48 -22.27 0.02
C PHE A 18 -4.73 -23.74 0.39
N GLY A 19 -5.00 -24.56 -0.62
CA GLY A 19 -5.47 -25.93 -0.40
C GLY A 19 -6.79 -25.93 0.37
N LYS A 20 -6.81 -26.53 1.56
CA LYS A 20 -8.00 -26.58 2.44
C LYS A 20 -8.08 -25.41 3.43
N ALA A 21 -7.03 -24.60 3.54
CA ALA A 21 -6.99 -23.49 4.48
C ALA A 21 -7.59 -22.23 3.85
N GLN A 22 -8.72 -21.78 4.37
CA GLN A 22 -9.32 -20.48 4.00
C GLN A 22 -8.61 -19.38 4.76
N ILE A 23 -8.04 -18.43 4.04
CA ILE A 23 -7.26 -17.31 4.60
C ILE A 23 -8.09 -16.03 4.63
N LEU A 24 -8.91 -15.79 3.58
CA LEU A 24 -9.86 -14.69 3.55
C LEU A 24 -11.24 -15.26 3.26
N ASP A 25 -12.24 -14.81 4.01
CA ASP A 25 -13.60 -15.29 3.89
C ASP A 25 -14.63 -14.16 3.80
N GLY A 26 -14.99 -13.80 2.56
CA GLY A 26 -16.05 -12.86 2.30
C GLY A 26 -15.68 -11.42 2.66
N ILE A 27 -14.47 -10.95 2.30
CA ILE A 27 -14.06 -9.58 2.55
C ILE A 27 -14.80 -8.63 1.64
N ASP A 28 -15.47 -7.66 2.24
CA ASP A 28 -16.01 -6.47 1.61
C ASP A 28 -15.19 -5.26 2.05
N LEU A 29 -14.75 -4.44 1.10
CA LEU A 29 -14.09 -3.16 1.37
C LEU A 29 -14.21 -2.22 0.17
N HIS A 30 -14.00 -0.93 0.41
CA HIS A 30 -13.81 0.05 -0.65
C HIS A 30 -12.70 1.03 -0.28
N VAL A 31 -12.15 1.70 -1.28
CA VAL A 31 -11.20 2.81 -1.12
C VAL A 31 -11.69 3.98 -1.95
N ASP A 32 -11.90 5.12 -1.32
CA ASP A 32 -12.32 6.34 -1.98
C ASP A 32 -11.12 7.08 -2.59
N ARG A 33 -11.36 7.91 -3.59
CA ARG A 33 -10.30 8.69 -4.26
C ARG A 33 -9.64 9.67 -3.29
N GLY A 34 -8.31 9.65 -3.24
CA GLY A 34 -7.51 10.47 -2.32
C GLY A 34 -7.50 9.97 -0.89
N GLU A 35 -8.20 8.87 -0.58
CA GLU A 35 -8.22 8.26 0.75
C GLU A 35 -6.95 7.44 0.99
N CYS A 36 -6.48 7.44 2.23
CA CYS A 36 -5.59 6.42 2.77
C CYS A 36 -6.40 5.49 3.68
N LEU A 37 -6.76 4.30 3.17
CA LEU A 37 -7.37 3.23 3.96
C LEU A 37 -6.27 2.37 4.56
N ALA A 38 -6.29 2.13 5.88
CA ALA A 38 -5.45 1.13 6.50
C ALA A 38 -6.20 -0.16 6.83
N VAL A 39 -5.56 -1.31 6.60
CA VAL A 39 -5.99 -2.61 7.11
C VAL A 39 -4.99 -3.06 8.16
N VAL A 40 -5.42 -3.13 9.41
CA VAL A 40 -4.60 -3.55 10.54
C VAL A 40 -5.04 -4.91 11.06
N GLY A 41 -4.16 -5.61 11.74
CA GLY A 41 -4.47 -6.90 12.36
C GLY A 41 -3.21 -7.70 12.71
N PRO A 42 -3.34 -8.79 13.47
CA PRO A 42 -2.21 -9.61 13.88
C PRO A 42 -1.54 -10.32 12.70
N ASN A 43 -0.37 -10.89 12.93
CA ASN A 43 0.27 -11.78 11.97
C ASN A 43 -0.64 -12.97 11.67
N GLY A 44 -0.75 -13.33 10.39
CA GLY A 44 -1.65 -14.40 9.95
C GLY A 44 -3.11 -13.98 9.75
N ALA A 45 -3.50 -12.73 10.02
CA ALA A 45 -4.88 -12.26 9.78
C ALA A 45 -5.30 -12.26 8.30
N GLY A 46 -4.34 -12.31 7.35
CA GLY A 46 -4.62 -12.31 5.91
C GLY A 46 -4.26 -11.01 5.19
N LYS A 47 -3.63 -10.03 5.85
CA LYS A 47 -3.32 -8.70 5.31
C LYS A 47 -2.54 -8.74 3.99
N THR A 48 -1.35 -9.36 3.98
CA THR A 48 -0.55 -9.54 2.76
C THR A 48 -1.30 -10.36 1.70
N THR A 49 -2.09 -11.36 2.13
CA THR A 49 -2.92 -12.17 1.23
C THR A 49 -3.97 -11.30 0.53
N LEU A 50 -4.58 -10.35 1.24
CA LEU A 50 -5.51 -9.37 0.67
C LEU A 50 -4.82 -8.55 -0.44
N LEU A 51 -3.67 -7.93 -0.15
CA LEU A 51 -2.94 -7.13 -1.16
C LEU A 51 -2.50 -7.98 -2.35
N ARG A 52 -2.06 -9.21 -2.13
CA ARG A 52 -1.67 -10.13 -3.21
C ARG A 52 -2.84 -10.54 -4.07
N ALA A 53 -4.02 -10.77 -3.50
CA ALA A 53 -5.24 -11.07 -4.24
C ALA A 53 -5.66 -9.87 -5.12
N LEU A 54 -5.67 -8.64 -4.57
CA LEU A 54 -5.95 -7.41 -5.30
C LEU A 54 -4.92 -7.17 -6.42
N SER A 55 -3.65 -7.51 -6.18
CA SER A 55 -2.56 -7.42 -7.18
C SER A 55 -2.58 -8.57 -8.19
N ARG A 56 -3.55 -9.49 -8.13
CA ARG A 56 -3.61 -10.70 -8.98
C ARG A 56 -2.36 -11.58 -8.88
N LEU A 57 -1.74 -11.64 -7.70
CA LEU A 57 -0.58 -12.49 -7.40
C LEU A 57 -0.97 -13.80 -6.71
N ASN A 58 -2.22 -13.94 -6.26
CA ASN A 58 -2.80 -15.15 -5.72
C ASN A 58 -4.14 -15.42 -6.42
N ASP A 59 -4.50 -16.69 -6.52
CA ASP A 59 -5.85 -17.08 -6.89
C ASP A 59 -6.84 -16.61 -5.83
N SER A 60 -7.96 -16.09 -6.28
CA SER A 60 -9.04 -15.58 -5.43
C SER A 60 -10.38 -15.67 -6.14
N THR A 61 -11.46 -15.75 -5.36
CA THR A 61 -12.83 -15.60 -5.85
C THR A 61 -13.47 -14.39 -5.18
N ALA A 62 -14.38 -13.73 -5.87
CA ALA A 62 -15.12 -12.59 -5.34
C ALA A 62 -16.45 -12.48 -6.08
N THR A 63 -17.45 -11.85 -5.47
CA THR A 63 -18.69 -11.46 -6.15
C THR A 63 -18.37 -10.40 -7.20
N SER A 64 -17.62 -9.37 -6.82
CA SER A 64 -17.02 -8.39 -7.75
C SER A 64 -15.75 -7.80 -7.15
N ILE A 65 -14.85 -7.36 -8.02
CA ILE A 65 -13.75 -6.44 -7.70
C ILE A 65 -13.73 -5.39 -8.82
N ASP A 66 -14.10 -4.17 -8.48
CA ASP A 66 -14.15 -3.04 -9.39
C ASP A 66 -13.04 -2.06 -9.07
N PHE A 67 -12.33 -1.61 -10.09
CA PHE A 67 -11.21 -0.68 -10.00
C PHE A 67 -11.40 0.46 -10.99
N ASP A 68 -11.43 1.69 -10.47
CA ASP A 68 -11.66 2.93 -11.24
C ASP A 68 -12.90 2.81 -12.16
N GLY A 69 -14.02 2.31 -11.58
CA GLY A 69 -15.31 2.15 -12.25
C GLY A 69 -15.39 1.01 -13.27
N LYS A 70 -14.41 0.10 -13.30
CA LYS A 70 -14.37 -1.05 -14.21
C LYS A 70 -13.99 -2.32 -13.46
N PRO A 71 -14.38 -3.52 -13.94
CA PRO A 71 -13.87 -4.75 -13.38
C PRO A 71 -12.34 -4.77 -13.33
N LEU A 72 -11.76 -5.13 -12.18
CA LEU A 72 -10.31 -5.25 -12.02
C LEU A 72 -9.75 -6.28 -13.00
N PRO A 73 -8.73 -5.95 -13.81
CA PRO A 73 -8.13 -6.87 -14.75
C PRO A 73 -7.69 -8.19 -14.11
N SER A 74 -7.73 -9.29 -14.87
CA SER A 74 -7.49 -10.64 -14.37
C SER A 74 -6.01 -10.99 -14.15
N SER A 75 -5.06 -10.23 -14.68
CA SER A 75 -3.64 -10.50 -14.52
C SER A 75 -2.92 -9.37 -13.79
N ALA A 76 -1.85 -9.72 -13.05
CA ALA A 76 -1.02 -8.75 -12.32
C ALA A 76 -0.44 -7.66 -13.26
N TYR A 77 0.01 -8.05 -14.45
CA TYR A 77 0.50 -7.09 -15.44
C TYR A 77 -0.59 -6.08 -15.84
N ALA A 78 -1.80 -6.56 -16.16
CA ALA A 78 -2.90 -5.70 -16.57
C ALA A 78 -3.41 -4.81 -15.41
N ALA A 79 -3.41 -5.30 -14.17
CA ALA A 79 -3.74 -4.52 -12.98
C ALA A 79 -2.74 -3.36 -12.77
N VAL A 80 -1.43 -3.61 -12.91
CA VAL A 80 -0.40 -2.56 -12.88
C VAL A 80 -0.61 -1.56 -14.02
N MET A 81 -0.90 -2.03 -15.24
CA MET A 81 -1.15 -1.15 -16.38
C MET A 81 -2.41 -0.29 -16.20
N ALA A 82 -3.41 -0.78 -15.47
CA ALA A 82 -4.59 0.00 -15.09
C ALA A 82 -4.31 1.05 -14.00
N GLY A 83 -3.21 0.90 -13.24
CA GLY A 83 -2.81 1.88 -12.20
C GLY A 83 -2.84 1.35 -10.78
N LEU A 84 -3.09 0.06 -10.57
CA LEU A 84 -2.97 -0.56 -9.26
C LEU A 84 -1.51 -1.00 -9.07
N VAL A 85 -0.76 -0.26 -8.24
CA VAL A 85 0.68 -0.51 -8.02
C VAL A 85 0.89 -1.02 -6.61
N HIS A 86 1.62 -2.12 -6.48
CA HIS A 86 1.91 -2.76 -5.21
C HIS A 86 3.38 -2.57 -4.81
N CYS A 87 3.60 -1.94 -3.66
CA CYS A 87 4.87 -1.89 -2.96
C CYS A 87 4.89 -3.04 -1.94
N PRO A 88 5.55 -4.17 -2.24
CA PRO A 88 5.49 -5.35 -1.39
C PRO A 88 6.38 -5.22 -0.15
N GLU A 89 6.08 -6.01 0.86
CA GLU A 89 6.96 -6.27 2.01
C GLU A 89 8.40 -6.56 1.56
N ARG A 90 9.39 -6.23 2.40
CA ARG A 90 10.83 -6.48 2.16
C ARG A 90 11.41 -5.74 0.96
N ARG A 91 10.81 -4.60 0.58
CA ARG A 91 11.37 -3.58 -0.33
C ARG A 91 11.63 -4.07 -1.77
N ARG A 92 12.11 -5.31 -1.96
CA ARG A 92 12.35 -5.94 -3.26
C ARG A 92 13.16 -5.07 -4.24
N LEU A 93 14.18 -4.38 -3.73
CA LEU A 93 15.11 -3.62 -4.58
C LEU A 93 16.07 -4.57 -5.31
N PHE A 94 16.65 -4.07 -6.38
CA PHE A 94 17.75 -4.71 -7.10
C PHE A 94 19.06 -4.14 -6.54
N PRO A 95 19.76 -4.84 -5.63
CA PRO A 95 20.87 -4.27 -4.89
C PRO A 95 22.08 -3.92 -5.75
N GLY A 96 22.25 -4.59 -6.91
CA GLY A 96 23.32 -4.31 -7.87
C GLY A 96 23.04 -3.15 -8.81
N LEU A 97 21.83 -2.62 -8.84
CA LEU A 97 21.47 -1.44 -9.62
C LEU A 97 21.64 -0.17 -8.79
N THR A 98 21.78 0.96 -9.45
CA THR A 98 21.79 2.26 -8.78
C THR A 98 20.43 2.58 -8.20
N ILE A 99 20.36 3.57 -7.29
CA ILE A 99 19.09 4.10 -6.77
C ILE A 99 18.25 4.62 -7.92
N ARG A 100 18.83 5.42 -8.83
CA ARG A 100 18.15 5.93 -10.02
C ARG A 100 17.56 4.80 -10.86
N ASP A 101 18.34 3.77 -11.19
CA ASP A 101 17.87 2.65 -12.00
C ASP A 101 16.71 1.91 -11.32
N ASN A 102 16.80 1.70 -9.98
CA ASN A 102 15.71 1.10 -9.22
C ASN A 102 14.42 1.92 -9.33
N LEU A 103 14.49 3.25 -9.23
CA LEU A 103 13.35 4.14 -9.36
C LEU A 103 12.77 4.06 -10.78
N GLU A 104 13.59 4.16 -11.81
CA GLU A 104 13.17 4.18 -13.22
C GLU A 104 12.49 2.87 -13.67
N LEU A 105 12.78 1.74 -13.01
CA LEU A 105 12.03 0.50 -13.24
C LEU A 105 10.53 0.65 -12.98
N GLY A 106 10.14 1.52 -12.02
CA GLY A 106 8.75 1.81 -11.71
C GLY A 106 7.99 2.54 -12.80
N ALA A 107 8.68 3.32 -13.64
CA ALA A 107 8.08 4.06 -14.75
C ALA A 107 7.65 3.19 -15.94
N ARG A 108 7.88 1.87 -15.90
CA ARG A 108 7.61 0.95 -17.02
C ARG A 108 6.16 0.96 -17.50
N ARG A 109 5.21 1.25 -16.61
CA ARG A 109 3.79 1.40 -16.94
C ARG A 109 3.53 2.53 -17.94
N LEU A 110 4.33 3.59 -17.92
CA LEU A 110 4.10 4.83 -18.66
C LEU A 110 4.73 4.83 -20.06
N ARG A 111 5.33 3.73 -20.51
CA ARG A 111 6.06 3.65 -21.79
C ARG A 111 5.23 3.96 -23.05
N LYS A 112 3.89 3.96 -22.97
CA LYS A 112 3.00 4.21 -24.12
C LYS A 112 2.54 5.69 -24.22
N GLY A 113 3.01 6.56 -23.30
CA GLY A 113 2.68 7.99 -23.27
C GLY A 113 3.90 8.88 -23.49
N PRO A 114 3.75 10.20 -23.31
CA PRO A 114 4.88 11.13 -23.26
C PRO A 114 5.94 10.65 -22.26
N ASP A 115 7.22 10.86 -22.57
CA ASP A 115 8.29 10.51 -21.64
C ASP A 115 8.35 11.53 -20.48
N THR A 116 7.72 11.18 -19.37
CA THR A 116 7.65 11.98 -18.16
C THR A 116 8.60 11.48 -17.07
N ARG A 117 9.50 10.54 -17.39
CA ARG A 117 10.39 9.89 -16.41
C ARG A 117 11.22 10.90 -15.62
N ALA A 118 11.74 11.94 -16.27
CA ALA A 118 12.53 12.96 -15.60
C ALA A 118 11.70 13.75 -14.57
N GLU A 119 10.46 14.11 -14.94
CA GLU A 119 9.54 14.81 -14.03
C GLU A 119 9.13 13.92 -12.85
N ASP A 120 8.82 12.64 -13.12
CA ASP A 120 8.43 11.68 -12.08
C ASP A 120 9.60 11.41 -11.13
N LEU A 121 10.81 11.29 -11.66
CA LEU A 121 12.02 11.13 -10.87
C LEU A 121 12.27 12.36 -9.98
N GLN A 122 12.10 13.58 -10.52
CA GLN A 122 12.25 14.80 -9.74
C GLN A 122 11.20 14.89 -8.63
N ARG A 123 9.95 14.47 -8.88
CA ARG A 123 8.90 14.39 -7.84
C ARG A 123 9.29 13.42 -6.73
N VAL A 124 9.82 12.25 -7.08
CA VAL A 124 10.30 11.28 -6.09
C VAL A 124 11.48 11.84 -5.29
N PHE A 125 12.41 12.53 -5.93
CA PHE A 125 13.54 13.16 -5.25
C PHE A 125 13.12 14.31 -4.33
N THR A 126 12.09 15.07 -4.70
CA THR A 126 11.49 16.08 -3.81
C THR A 126 10.91 15.44 -2.53
N LEU A 127 10.31 14.24 -2.64
CA LEU A 127 9.82 13.48 -1.49
C LEU A 127 10.95 12.86 -0.65
N PHE A 128 12.04 12.45 -1.31
CA PHE A 128 13.15 11.72 -0.72
C PHE A 128 14.50 12.32 -1.12
N PRO A 129 14.88 13.52 -0.62
CA PRO A 129 16.10 14.23 -1.05
C PRO A 129 17.39 13.41 -0.92
N LYS A 130 17.50 12.57 0.12
CA LYS A 130 18.65 11.67 0.31
C LYS A 130 18.84 10.67 -0.82
N LEU A 131 17.76 10.29 -1.53
CA LEU A 131 17.87 9.41 -2.68
C LEU A 131 18.44 10.16 -3.90
N GLU A 132 18.17 11.47 -4.02
CA GLU A 132 18.75 12.32 -5.07
C GLU A 132 20.27 12.46 -4.88
N GLU A 133 20.71 12.83 -3.66
CA GLU A 133 22.13 13.00 -3.30
C GLU A 133 22.96 11.74 -3.61
N ARG A 134 22.33 10.58 -3.54
CA ARG A 134 22.96 9.27 -3.69
C ARG A 134 22.48 8.50 -4.93
N ALA A 135 21.87 9.18 -5.90
CA ALA A 135 21.16 8.55 -7.02
C ALA A 135 22.01 7.58 -7.86
N SER A 136 23.32 7.85 -7.99
CA SER A 136 24.29 6.99 -8.70
C SER A 136 24.88 5.85 -7.86
N GLN A 137 24.58 5.80 -6.55
CA GLN A 137 25.07 4.73 -5.67
C GLN A 137 24.24 3.46 -5.83
N SER A 138 24.88 2.32 -5.54
CA SER A 138 24.19 1.03 -5.50
C SER A 138 23.10 1.02 -4.42
N ALA A 139 21.89 0.57 -4.74
CA ALA A 139 20.78 0.45 -3.80
C ALA A 139 21.07 -0.50 -2.63
N GLY A 140 22.01 -1.45 -2.80
CA GLY A 140 22.46 -2.34 -1.75
C GLY A 140 23.20 -1.65 -0.60
N THR A 141 23.72 -0.43 -0.81
CA THR A 141 24.43 0.35 0.22
C THR A 141 23.52 1.21 1.10
N LEU A 142 22.23 1.27 0.77
CA LEU A 142 21.24 2.04 1.52
C LEU A 142 20.95 1.42 2.89
N SER A 143 20.70 2.28 3.89
CA SER A 143 20.09 1.86 5.16
C SER A 143 18.70 1.28 4.95
N GLY A 144 18.19 0.53 5.93
CA GLY A 144 16.85 -0.06 5.83
C GLY A 144 15.73 0.95 5.54
N GLY A 145 15.82 2.15 6.12
CA GLY A 145 14.85 3.23 5.88
C GLY A 145 14.97 3.83 4.48
N GLU A 146 16.19 4.10 4.02
CA GLU A 146 16.43 4.60 2.67
C GLU A 146 16.02 3.58 1.60
N GLN A 147 16.23 2.28 1.87
CA GLN A 147 15.72 1.21 1.00
C GLN A 147 14.19 1.23 0.93
N GLN A 148 13.50 1.48 2.06
CA GLN A 148 12.04 1.59 2.09
C GLN A 148 11.57 2.81 1.30
N GLN A 149 12.22 3.97 1.48
CA GLN A 149 11.93 5.17 0.70
C GLN A 149 12.15 4.92 -0.81
N CYS A 150 13.21 4.22 -1.18
CA CYS A 150 13.48 3.86 -2.58
C CYS A 150 12.41 2.91 -3.14
N ALA A 151 11.90 1.94 -2.37
CA ALA A 151 10.83 1.04 -2.78
C ALA A 151 9.49 1.78 -2.99
N ILE A 152 9.14 2.69 -2.07
CA ILE A 152 7.97 3.56 -2.20
C ILE A 152 8.14 4.48 -3.41
N GLY A 153 9.29 5.15 -3.55
CA GLY A 153 9.62 6.01 -4.68
C GLY A 153 9.50 5.30 -6.02
N ARG A 154 10.04 4.07 -6.13
CA ARG A 154 9.88 3.23 -7.32
C ARG A 154 8.40 2.97 -7.66
N SER A 155 7.56 2.74 -6.65
CA SER A 155 6.12 2.53 -6.86
C SER A 155 5.43 3.80 -7.34
N LEU A 156 5.84 4.98 -6.85
CA LEU A 156 5.31 6.28 -7.26
C LEU A 156 5.70 6.66 -8.70
N MET A 157 6.87 6.21 -9.20
CA MET A 157 7.26 6.39 -10.60
C MET A 157 6.23 5.84 -11.61
N GLY A 158 5.40 4.89 -11.17
CA GLY A 158 4.30 4.34 -11.97
C GLY A 158 3.05 5.24 -12.03
N ARG A 159 3.02 6.41 -11.38
CA ARG A 159 1.83 7.27 -11.22
C ARG A 159 0.59 6.44 -10.85
N PRO A 160 0.58 5.77 -9.67
CA PRO A 160 -0.50 4.88 -9.30
C PRO A 160 -1.83 5.63 -9.18
N THR A 161 -2.91 5.01 -9.66
CA THR A 161 -4.28 5.39 -9.31
C THR A 161 -4.61 4.90 -7.90
N LEU A 162 -4.06 3.72 -7.52
CA LEU A 162 -4.09 3.17 -6.18
C LEU A 162 -2.72 2.57 -5.84
N LEU A 163 -2.11 3.04 -4.75
CA LEU A 163 -0.88 2.50 -4.20
C LEU A 163 -1.18 1.54 -3.06
N LEU A 164 -0.80 0.28 -3.22
CA LEU A 164 -0.85 -0.72 -2.15
C LEU A 164 0.49 -0.75 -1.42
N LEU A 165 0.49 -0.58 -0.10
CA LEU A 165 1.67 -0.61 0.77
C LEU A 165 1.58 -1.79 1.74
N ASP A 166 2.52 -2.74 1.63
CA ASP A 166 2.55 -3.96 2.43
C ASP A 166 3.62 -3.84 3.53
N GLU A 167 3.18 -3.61 4.78
CA GLU A 167 3.99 -3.48 5.99
C GLU A 167 5.24 -2.59 5.80
N PRO A 168 5.08 -1.32 5.39
CA PRO A 168 6.20 -0.45 5.05
C PRO A 168 7.13 -0.16 6.22
N THR A 169 6.72 -0.43 7.46
CA THR A 169 7.54 -0.17 8.65
C THR A 169 8.24 -1.40 9.22
N LEU A 170 8.04 -2.58 8.60
CA LEU A 170 8.59 -3.83 9.12
C LEU A 170 10.12 -3.77 9.26
N GLY A 171 10.62 -4.08 10.47
CA GLY A 171 12.05 -4.11 10.78
C GLY A 171 12.74 -2.75 10.79
N LEU A 172 11.99 -1.65 10.89
CA LEU A 172 12.53 -0.28 10.98
C LEU A 172 12.58 0.21 12.44
N SER A 173 13.59 1.01 12.76
CA SER A 173 13.68 1.70 14.04
C SER A 173 12.64 2.82 14.15
N VAL A 174 12.33 3.26 15.38
CA VAL A 174 11.32 4.30 15.65
C VAL A 174 11.59 5.57 14.84
N GLY A 175 12.82 6.08 14.84
CA GLY A 175 13.15 7.31 14.10
C GLY A 175 12.97 7.18 12.58
N VAL A 176 13.16 5.98 12.04
CA VAL A 176 12.92 5.71 10.61
C VAL A 176 11.43 5.62 10.31
N LYS A 177 10.63 5.02 11.19
CA LYS A 177 9.17 4.99 11.07
C LYS A 177 8.59 6.41 11.00
N GLU A 178 9.10 7.36 11.78
CA GLU A 178 8.71 8.77 11.72
C GLU A 178 8.93 9.37 10.32
N ALA A 179 10.07 9.11 9.71
CA ALA A 179 10.35 9.58 8.35
C ALA A 179 9.40 8.96 7.31
N ILE A 180 8.99 7.70 7.49
CA ILE A 180 8.01 7.05 6.61
C ILE A 180 6.61 7.64 6.81
N VAL A 181 6.18 7.92 8.07
CA VAL A 181 4.90 8.64 8.32
C VAL A 181 4.89 9.97 7.57
N ALA A 182 5.93 10.80 7.74
CA ALA A 182 6.02 12.09 7.06
C ALA A 182 5.93 11.92 5.53
N SER A 183 6.61 10.92 4.97
CA SER A 183 6.55 10.63 3.54
C SER A 183 5.15 10.23 3.08
N ILE A 184 4.45 9.37 3.83
CA ILE A 184 3.07 8.95 3.51
C ILE A 184 2.12 10.15 3.57
N GLN A 185 2.28 11.05 4.55
CA GLN A 185 1.46 12.27 4.63
C GLN A 185 1.64 13.14 3.38
N VAL A 186 2.88 13.40 2.95
CA VAL A 186 3.13 14.20 1.74
C VAL A 186 2.55 13.52 0.49
N ILE A 187 2.66 12.19 0.36
CA ILE A 187 2.08 11.43 -0.75
C ILE A 187 0.55 11.55 -0.73
N LYS A 188 -0.07 11.49 0.45
CA LYS A 188 -1.51 11.66 0.66
C LYS A 188 -1.95 13.08 0.30
N ASP A 189 -1.24 14.10 0.78
CA ASP A 189 -1.55 15.51 0.51
C ASP A 189 -1.43 15.84 -1.00
N ALA A 190 -0.61 15.08 -1.73
CA ALA A 190 -0.55 15.14 -3.19
C ALA A 190 -1.73 14.43 -3.88
N GLY A 191 -2.72 13.92 -3.13
CA GLY A 191 -3.94 13.28 -3.66
C GLY A 191 -3.77 11.82 -4.07
N THR A 192 -2.69 11.14 -3.70
CA THR A 192 -2.49 9.72 -4.02
C THR A 192 -3.41 8.84 -3.17
N THR A 193 -4.25 8.03 -3.81
CA THR A 193 -5.09 7.03 -3.13
C THR A 193 -4.22 5.87 -2.65
N MET A 194 -4.40 5.44 -1.40
CA MET A 194 -3.56 4.39 -0.80
C MET A 194 -4.39 3.35 -0.05
N LEU A 195 -3.96 2.09 -0.15
CA LEU A 195 -4.36 1.00 0.73
C LEU A 195 -3.10 0.49 1.45
N LEU A 196 -3.03 0.77 2.74
CA LEU A 196 -1.92 0.40 3.62
C LEU A 196 -2.28 -0.82 4.44
N VAL A 197 -1.46 -1.85 4.47
CA VAL A 197 -1.59 -2.90 5.48
C VAL A 197 -0.45 -2.83 6.47
N GLU A 198 -0.76 -2.98 7.76
CA GLU A 198 0.20 -2.84 8.85
C GLU A 198 -0.16 -3.70 10.06
N GLN A 199 0.87 -4.10 10.79
CA GLN A 199 0.72 -4.66 12.12
C GLN A 199 0.80 -3.57 13.20
N ASP A 200 1.59 -2.52 12.97
CA ASP A 200 1.75 -1.38 13.87
C ASP A 200 0.53 -0.46 13.77
N VAL A 201 -0.43 -0.66 14.67
CA VAL A 201 -1.70 0.08 14.69
C VAL A 201 -1.47 1.57 14.92
N ASN A 202 -0.48 1.93 15.77
CA ASN A 202 -0.15 3.34 16.02
C ASN A 202 0.37 4.04 14.76
N PHE A 203 1.19 3.34 13.97
CA PHE A 203 1.64 3.85 12.69
C PHE A 203 0.46 4.01 11.72
N ALA A 204 -0.42 3.01 11.62
CA ALA A 204 -1.59 3.05 10.74
C ALA A 204 -2.51 4.22 11.08
N PHE A 205 -2.79 4.47 12.38
CA PHE A 205 -3.63 5.58 12.82
C PHE A 205 -3.07 6.96 12.48
N ARG A 206 -1.77 7.08 12.35
CA ARG A 206 -1.11 8.35 11.97
C ARG A 206 -1.17 8.62 10.47
N CYS A 207 -1.38 7.59 9.65
CA CYS A 207 -1.37 7.69 8.20
C CYS A 207 -2.77 7.70 7.59
N ALA A 208 -3.70 6.92 8.16
CA ALA A 208 -4.96 6.59 7.54
C ALA A 208 -6.11 7.54 7.91
N ASP A 209 -7.06 7.69 6.97
CA ASP A 209 -8.35 8.37 7.18
C ASP A 209 -9.36 7.41 7.78
N ARG A 210 -9.35 6.16 7.31
CA ARG A 210 -10.23 5.08 7.73
C ARG A 210 -9.42 3.81 7.96
N VAL A 211 -9.89 2.98 8.89
CA VAL A 211 -9.20 1.75 9.30
C VAL A 211 -10.16 0.58 9.26
N ILE A 212 -9.69 -0.53 8.74
CA ILE A 212 -10.28 -1.86 8.85
C ILE A 212 -9.42 -2.70 9.78
N VAL A 213 -10.03 -3.33 10.78
CA VAL A 213 -9.40 -4.35 11.62
C VAL A 213 -9.72 -5.71 11.03
N LEU A 214 -8.69 -6.43 10.57
CA LEU A 214 -8.80 -7.75 9.95
C LEU A 214 -8.36 -8.81 10.96
N GLU A 215 -9.23 -9.77 11.23
CA GLU A 215 -8.97 -10.89 12.15
C GLU A 215 -9.49 -12.19 11.56
N HIS A 216 -8.66 -13.23 11.62
CA HIS A 216 -9.04 -14.57 11.14
C HIS A 216 -9.65 -14.57 9.72
N GLY A 217 -9.15 -13.68 8.85
CA GLY A 217 -9.60 -13.58 7.47
C GLY A 217 -10.94 -12.87 7.28
N GLN A 218 -11.45 -12.16 8.30
CA GLN A 218 -12.71 -11.43 8.27
C GLN A 218 -12.54 -10.01 8.78
N VAL A 219 -13.42 -9.10 8.37
CA VAL A 219 -13.48 -7.72 8.87
C VAL A 219 -14.14 -7.72 10.26
N ALA A 220 -13.35 -7.45 11.30
CA ALA A 220 -13.85 -7.37 12.67
C ALA A 220 -14.44 -5.98 13.00
N ARG A 221 -13.79 -4.91 12.53
CA ARG A 221 -14.21 -3.51 12.72
C ARG A 221 -13.84 -2.69 11.49
N GLU A 222 -14.59 -1.64 11.23
CA GLU A 222 -14.33 -0.67 10.18
C GLU A 222 -14.88 0.70 10.58
N GLY A 223 -14.14 1.76 10.26
CA GLY A 223 -14.61 3.13 10.52
C GLY A 223 -13.53 4.18 10.34
N PRO A 224 -13.90 5.46 10.50
CA PRO A 224 -12.93 6.55 10.58
C PRO A 224 -11.86 6.29 11.63
N THR A 225 -10.61 6.67 11.34
CA THR A 225 -9.46 6.39 12.23
C THR A 225 -9.70 6.84 13.67
N ALA A 226 -10.28 8.03 13.89
CA ALA A 226 -10.58 8.53 15.23
C ALA A 226 -11.57 7.63 15.99
N GLN A 227 -12.56 7.06 15.31
CA GLN A 227 -13.54 6.15 15.88
C GLN A 227 -12.89 4.82 16.28
N ILE A 228 -12.11 4.22 15.35
CA ILE A 228 -11.42 2.95 15.61
C ILE A 228 -10.36 3.10 16.71
N ALA A 229 -9.63 4.21 16.76
CA ALA A 229 -8.68 4.49 17.83
C ALA A 229 -9.33 4.66 19.20
N ALA A 230 -10.60 5.06 19.25
CA ALA A 230 -11.38 5.19 20.49
C ALA A 230 -12.08 3.89 20.93
N ASP A 231 -12.19 2.89 20.03
CA ASP A 231 -12.89 1.63 20.26
C ASP A 231 -12.24 0.86 21.42
N PRO A 232 -13.01 0.49 22.49
CA PRO A 232 -12.48 -0.23 23.65
C PRO A 232 -11.83 -1.56 23.29
N TYR A 233 -12.39 -2.30 22.33
CA TYR A 233 -11.83 -3.56 21.84
C TYR A 233 -10.44 -3.33 21.23
N VAL A 234 -10.32 -2.33 20.35
CA VAL A 234 -9.05 -2.01 19.68
C VAL A 234 -7.99 -1.56 20.67
N LYS A 235 -8.38 -0.74 21.66
CA LYS A 235 -7.49 -0.31 22.75
C LYS A 235 -6.95 -1.50 23.53
N GLN A 236 -7.81 -2.40 23.96
CA GLN A 236 -7.42 -3.57 24.73
C GLN A 236 -6.58 -4.57 23.90
N ALA A 237 -7.03 -4.88 22.67
CA ALA A 237 -6.40 -5.93 21.84
C ALA A 237 -5.06 -5.49 21.22
N TYR A 238 -4.91 -4.20 20.90
CA TYR A 238 -3.80 -3.72 20.07
C TYR A 238 -2.94 -2.63 20.68
N LEU A 239 -3.48 -1.83 21.63
CA LEU A 239 -2.74 -0.73 22.25
C LEU A 239 -2.30 -1.03 23.67
N GLY A 240 -2.73 -2.16 24.27
CA GLY A 240 -2.35 -2.57 25.62
C GLY A 240 -2.85 -1.62 26.72
N VAL A 241 -3.85 -0.81 26.44
CA VAL A 241 -4.46 0.15 27.38
C VAL A 241 -5.76 -0.47 27.88
N ALA A 242 -5.82 -0.74 29.19
CA ALA A 242 -7.04 -1.20 29.86
C ALA A 242 -7.99 -0.04 30.15
#